data_ad26b5e580b65bfea43fde6ef001c1e8
#
_entry.id   ad26b5e580b65bfea43fde6ef001c1e8
#
_cell.length_a   1.000
_cell.length_b   1.000
_cell.length_c   1.000
_cell.angle_alpha   90.00
_cell.angle_beta   90.00
_cell.angle_gamma   90.00
#
_symmetry.space_group_name_H-M   'P 1'
#
loop_
_entity.id
_entity.type
_entity.pdbx_description
1 polymer ?
#
loop_
_entity_poly.entity_id
_entity_poly.type
_entity_poly.pdbx_seq_one_letter_code
_entity_poly.pdbx_strand_id
1 'polypeptide(L)'
;MLFRSQLRIAETEKYAHVTFFFNGGVEAPYDGEDRCVIPSPKVATYDLKPEMSAPEVADECVKRIESGKYDVVILNFANCDMVGHTGVFEAAVKAVEAVDAAVEKVVTAVLNAGGCAFLTADHGNAEKMKNPDGTPFTAHTTNPVPFVAIGCGDVKLREGGCLADIAPKIGRAHV
;
A
#
# COMPACT_ATOMS: atom_id res chain seq x y z
N MET A 1 17.04 13.92 12.64
CA MET A 1 16.25 13.11 11.69
C MET A 1 16.53 11.67 12.03
N LEU A 2 15.54 10.94 12.49
CA LEU A 2 15.71 9.55 12.98
C LEU A 2 15.87 8.53 11.83
N PHE A 3 15.25 8.78 10.69
CA PHE A 3 15.28 7.88 9.53
C PHE A 3 16.15 8.49 8.43
N ARG A 4 17.20 7.78 8.04
CA ARG A 4 18.18 8.23 7.04
C ARG A 4 18.02 7.55 5.70
N SER A 5 17.32 6.40 5.67
CA SER A 5 17.13 5.60 4.47
C SER A 5 15.68 5.16 4.34
N GLN A 6 15.11 5.37 3.17
CA GLN A 6 13.74 5.01 2.90
C GLN A 6 13.58 4.39 1.52
N LEU A 7 12.73 3.39 1.43
CA LEU A 7 12.32 2.77 0.18
C LEU A 7 10.91 3.21 -0.20
N ARG A 8 10.72 3.62 -1.45
CA ARG A 8 9.44 3.84 -2.09
C ARG A 8 9.25 2.74 -3.12
N ILE A 9 8.23 1.90 -2.95
CA ILE A 9 8.01 0.75 -3.83
C ILE A 9 6.54 0.62 -4.20
N ALA A 10 6.28 0.46 -5.49
CA ALA A 10 4.97 0.19 -6.06
C ALA A 10 5.12 -0.34 -7.47
N GLU A 11 4.04 -0.83 -8.05
CA GLU A 11 3.97 -1.02 -9.49
C GLU A 11 3.67 0.29 -10.24
N THR A 12 3.82 0.29 -11.57
CA THR A 12 3.76 1.51 -12.42
C THR A 12 2.55 2.39 -12.13
N GLU A 13 1.36 1.81 -11.95
CA GLU A 13 0.10 2.55 -11.73
C GLU A 13 0.09 3.35 -10.42
N LYS A 14 0.89 2.96 -9.45
CA LYS A 14 0.95 3.59 -8.12
C LYS A 14 2.31 4.24 -7.81
N TYR A 15 3.21 4.33 -8.78
CA TYR A 15 4.50 4.99 -8.60
C TYR A 15 4.36 6.43 -8.07
N ALA A 16 3.53 7.24 -8.72
CA ALA A 16 3.34 8.64 -8.31
C ALA A 16 2.76 8.77 -6.89
N HIS A 17 1.97 7.79 -6.45
CA HIS A 17 1.35 7.79 -5.11
C HIS A 17 2.39 7.65 -4.00
N VAL A 18 3.41 6.80 -4.19
CA VAL A 18 4.48 6.60 -3.20
C VAL A 18 5.66 7.55 -3.37
N THR A 19 5.71 8.35 -4.43
CA THR A 19 6.78 9.30 -4.75
C THR A 19 6.28 10.73 -4.80
N PHE A 20 5.83 11.21 -5.95
CA PHE A 20 5.44 12.59 -6.20
C PHE A 20 4.39 13.11 -5.20
N PHE A 21 3.26 12.39 -5.05
CA PHE A 21 2.20 12.82 -4.14
C PHE A 21 2.63 12.70 -2.67
N PHE A 22 3.31 11.62 -2.32
CA PHE A 22 3.82 11.43 -0.97
C PHE A 22 4.86 12.49 -0.58
N ASN A 23 5.62 12.99 -1.54
CA ASN A 23 6.60 14.06 -1.36
C ASN A 23 6.00 15.47 -1.50
N GLY A 24 4.68 15.60 -1.45
CA GLY A 24 4.00 16.90 -1.50
C GLY A 24 4.11 17.61 -2.85
N GLY A 25 4.19 16.86 -3.95
CA GLY A 25 4.33 17.40 -5.32
C GLY A 25 5.76 17.63 -5.78
N VAL A 26 6.75 17.10 -5.03
CA VAL A 26 8.17 17.17 -5.40
C VAL A 26 8.57 15.88 -6.10
N GLU A 27 8.98 15.98 -7.38
CA GLU A 27 9.41 14.79 -8.16
C GLU A 27 10.80 14.30 -7.77
N ALA A 28 11.71 15.22 -7.44
CA ALA A 28 13.07 14.84 -7.05
C ALA A 28 13.07 14.00 -5.75
N PRO A 29 13.80 12.87 -5.72
CA PRO A 29 13.92 12.09 -4.49
C PRO A 29 14.64 12.91 -3.40
N TYR A 30 14.26 12.71 -2.15
CA TYR A 30 14.99 13.25 -1.01
C TYR A 30 16.26 12.44 -0.74
N ASP A 31 17.21 13.06 -0.02
CA ASP A 31 18.42 12.36 0.43
C ASP A 31 18.06 11.10 1.22
N GLY A 32 18.58 9.95 0.80
CA GLY A 32 18.28 8.65 1.40
C GLY A 32 17.00 7.99 0.88
N GLU A 33 16.31 8.57 -0.11
CA GLU A 33 15.14 7.99 -0.75
C GLU A 33 15.54 7.16 -1.97
N ASP A 34 15.35 5.85 -1.86
CA ASP A 34 15.43 4.93 -3.01
C ASP A 34 14.03 4.65 -3.55
N ARG A 35 13.93 4.50 -4.86
CA ARG A 35 12.68 4.17 -5.56
C ARG A 35 12.80 2.85 -6.29
N CYS A 36 11.77 2.02 -6.17
CA CYS A 36 11.65 0.76 -6.87
C CYS A 36 10.29 0.68 -7.57
N VAL A 37 10.30 0.58 -8.89
CA VAL A 37 9.10 0.47 -9.71
C VAL A 37 9.07 -0.89 -10.37
N ILE A 38 8.01 -1.64 -10.10
CA ILE A 38 7.73 -2.90 -10.78
C ILE A 38 6.78 -2.62 -11.93
N PRO A 39 7.05 -3.09 -13.16
CA PRO A 39 6.14 -2.87 -14.27
C PRO A 39 4.76 -3.47 -14.02
N SER A 40 3.70 -2.68 -14.22
CA SER A 40 2.33 -3.21 -14.22
C SER A 40 2.09 -4.11 -15.44
N PRO A 41 1.18 -5.10 -15.34
CA PRO A 41 0.90 -6.01 -16.45
C PRO A 41 0.30 -5.27 -17.64
N LYS A 42 0.74 -5.65 -18.85
CA LYS A 42 0.23 -5.08 -20.12
C LYS A 42 -1.05 -5.80 -20.54
N VAL A 43 -2.16 -5.49 -19.89
CA VAL A 43 -3.49 -6.01 -20.21
C VAL A 43 -4.43 -4.86 -20.59
N ALA A 44 -5.51 -5.17 -21.29
CA ALA A 44 -6.48 -4.15 -21.72
C ALA A 44 -7.21 -3.52 -20.52
N THR A 45 -7.61 -4.36 -19.55
CA THR A 45 -8.24 -3.97 -18.29
C THR A 45 -7.75 -4.91 -17.18
N TYR A 46 -7.66 -4.43 -15.95
CA TYR A 46 -7.04 -5.18 -14.85
C TYR A 46 -7.91 -6.30 -14.26
N ASP A 47 -9.19 -6.40 -14.63
CA ASP A 47 -10.02 -7.58 -14.34
C ASP A 47 -9.53 -8.84 -15.05
N LEU A 48 -8.77 -8.70 -16.15
CA LEU A 48 -8.13 -9.81 -16.86
C LEU A 48 -6.91 -10.39 -16.12
N LYS A 49 -6.31 -9.61 -15.22
CA LYS A 49 -5.19 -10.02 -14.37
C LYS A 49 -5.31 -9.36 -12.99
N PRO A 50 -6.24 -9.81 -12.13
CA PRO A 50 -6.53 -9.16 -10.85
C PRO A 50 -5.37 -9.12 -9.85
N GLU A 51 -4.47 -10.11 -9.90
CA GLU A 51 -3.25 -10.12 -9.09
C GLU A 51 -2.27 -9.02 -9.48
N MET A 52 -2.42 -8.43 -10.68
CA MET A 52 -1.54 -7.39 -11.23
C MET A 52 -0.05 -7.76 -11.05
N SER A 53 0.74 -6.90 -10.44
CA SER A 53 2.15 -7.19 -10.09
C SER A 53 2.35 -7.28 -8.58
N ALA A 54 1.30 -7.53 -7.79
CA ALA A 54 1.44 -7.62 -6.33
C ALA A 54 2.41 -8.71 -5.86
N PRO A 55 2.47 -9.92 -6.47
CA PRO A 55 3.45 -10.93 -6.09
C PRO A 55 4.89 -10.45 -6.28
N GLU A 56 5.20 -9.86 -7.44
CA GLU A 56 6.53 -9.35 -7.78
C GLU A 56 6.93 -8.15 -6.91
N VAL A 57 5.98 -7.26 -6.61
CA VAL A 57 6.18 -6.14 -5.69
C VAL A 57 6.49 -6.65 -4.29
N ALA A 58 5.75 -7.64 -3.80
CA ALA A 58 6.00 -8.25 -2.49
C ALA A 58 7.36 -8.93 -2.42
N ASP A 59 7.72 -9.74 -3.42
CA ASP A 59 8.99 -10.45 -3.45
C ASP A 59 10.19 -9.49 -3.47
N GLU A 60 10.14 -8.42 -4.27
CA GLU A 60 11.20 -7.40 -4.27
C GLU A 60 11.21 -6.60 -2.97
N CYS A 61 10.03 -6.30 -2.39
CA CYS A 61 9.94 -5.61 -1.09
C CYS A 61 10.59 -6.43 0.02
N VAL A 62 10.29 -7.73 0.11
CA VAL A 62 10.89 -8.66 1.07
C VAL A 62 12.40 -8.67 0.94
N LYS A 63 12.93 -8.86 -0.26
CA LYS A 63 14.37 -8.83 -0.53
C LYS A 63 15.03 -7.52 -0.07
N ARG A 64 14.34 -6.38 -0.25
CA ARG A 64 14.82 -5.07 0.19
C ARG A 64 14.79 -4.92 1.70
N ILE A 65 13.77 -5.43 2.37
CA ILE A 65 13.66 -5.47 3.84
C ILE A 65 14.79 -6.31 4.42
N GLU A 66 15.00 -7.52 3.89
CA GLU A 66 16.04 -8.45 4.34
C GLU A 66 17.46 -7.91 4.13
N SER A 67 17.67 -6.97 3.22
CA SER A 67 18.97 -6.31 3.05
C SER A 67 19.40 -5.48 4.25
N GLY A 68 18.48 -5.12 5.14
CA GLY A 68 18.73 -4.26 6.31
C GLY A 68 19.13 -2.82 5.96
N LYS A 69 18.94 -2.41 4.70
CA LYS A 69 19.37 -1.08 4.22
C LYS A 69 18.42 0.03 4.66
N TYR A 70 17.13 -0.25 4.82
CA TYR A 70 16.11 0.79 4.94
C TYR A 70 15.53 0.87 6.34
N ASP A 71 15.44 2.10 6.86
CA ASP A 71 14.76 2.42 8.12
C ASP A 71 13.24 2.48 7.95
N VAL A 72 12.77 2.92 6.76
CA VAL A 72 11.34 3.07 6.43
C VAL A 72 11.06 2.54 5.03
N VAL A 73 9.97 1.80 4.88
CA VAL A 73 9.44 1.34 3.59
C VAL A 73 8.04 1.91 3.39
N ILE A 74 7.81 2.56 2.27
CA ILE A 74 6.49 3.01 1.81
C ILE A 74 6.12 2.18 0.59
N LEU A 75 5.10 1.36 0.74
CA LEU A 75 4.62 0.40 -0.25
C LEU A 75 3.16 0.70 -0.60
N ASN A 76 2.80 0.62 -1.88
CA ASN A 76 1.40 0.63 -2.32
C ASN A 76 1.14 -0.56 -3.26
N PHE A 77 0.09 -1.33 -2.97
CA PHE A 77 -0.48 -2.34 -3.86
C PHE A 77 -1.64 -1.74 -4.64
N ALA A 78 -1.55 -1.75 -5.96
CA ALA A 78 -2.51 -1.09 -6.84
C ALA A 78 -3.85 -1.83 -7.00
N ASN A 79 -3.88 -3.11 -6.65
CA ASN A 79 -4.91 -4.06 -7.06
C ASN A 79 -6.34 -3.64 -6.70
N CYS A 80 -6.62 -3.33 -5.43
CA CYS A 80 -7.99 -3.05 -4.98
C CYS A 80 -8.58 -1.81 -5.66
N ASP A 81 -7.75 -0.81 -5.97
CA ASP A 81 -8.16 0.38 -6.68
C ASP A 81 -8.31 0.12 -8.19
N MET A 82 -7.25 -0.34 -8.84
CA MET A 82 -7.22 -0.51 -10.29
C MET A 82 -8.24 -1.54 -10.80
N VAL A 83 -8.37 -2.67 -10.09
CA VAL A 83 -9.38 -3.70 -10.42
C VAL A 83 -10.78 -3.23 -10.02
N GLY A 84 -10.93 -2.54 -8.90
CA GLY A 84 -12.20 -1.95 -8.45
C GLY A 84 -12.83 -1.03 -9.50
N HIS A 85 -12.02 -0.25 -10.19
CA HIS A 85 -12.47 0.63 -11.30
C HIS A 85 -13.08 -0.14 -12.48
N THR A 86 -12.82 -1.42 -12.63
CA THR A 86 -13.42 -2.22 -13.72
C THR A 86 -14.89 -2.58 -13.45
N GLY A 87 -15.34 -2.54 -12.20
CA GLY A 87 -16.70 -2.91 -11.80
C GLY A 87 -16.96 -4.41 -11.81
N VAL A 88 -15.96 -5.25 -12.05
CA VAL A 88 -16.06 -6.71 -12.08
C VAL A 88 -15.84 -7.28 -10.68
N PHE A 89 -16.93 -7.67 -10.01
CA PHE A 89 -16.90 -8.09 -8.60
C PHE A 89 -15.98 -9.27 -8.34
N GLU A 90 -16.06 -10.33 -9.15
CA GLU A 90 -15.24 -11.54 -8.98
C GLU A 90 -13.74 -11.23 -9.18
N ALA A 91 -13.40 -10.26 -10.03
CA ALA A 91 -12.04 -9.81 -10.20
C ALA A 91 -11.56 -9.01 -8.98
N ALA A 92 -12.43 -8.16 -8.41
CA ALA A 92 -12.12 -7.44 -7.18
C ALA A 92 -11.86 -8.38 -5.99
N VAL A 93 -12.62 -9.48 -5.86
CA VAL A 93 -12.36 -10.51 -4.85
C VAL A 93 -10.97 -11.10 -5.02
N LYS A 94 -10.61 -11.53 -6.24
CA LYS A 94 -9.26 -12.07 -6.53
C LYS A 94 -8.15 -11.04 -6.30
N ALA A 95 -8.41 -9.77 -6.56
CA ALA A 95 -7.48 -8.69 -6.29
C ALA A 95 -7.19 -8.54 -4.79
N VAL A 96 -8.25 -8.62 -3.95
CA VAL A 96 -8.11 -8.59 -2.48
C VAL A 96 -7.35 -9.82 -1.98
N GLU A 97 -7.67 -11.03 -2.46
CA GLU A 97 -6.96 -12.27 -2.11
C GLU A 97 -5.46 -12.19 -2.47
N ALA A 98 -5.13 -11.63 -3.64
CA ALA A 98 -3.73 -11.45 -4.05
C ALA A 98 -2.98 -10.44 -3.16
N VAL A 99 -3.64 -9.35 -2.77
CA VAL A 99 -3.07 -8.35 -1.84
C VAL A 99 -2.91 -8.95 -0.45
N ASP A 100 -3.87 -9.73 0.05
CA ASP A 100 -3.78 -10.38 1.36
C ASP A 100 -2.54 -11.28 1.45
N ALA A 101 -2.34 -12.15 0.45
CA ALA A 101 -1.14 -13.00 0.36
C ALA A 101 0.16 -12.19 0.25
N ALA A 102 0.16 -11.08 -0.50
CA ALA A 102 1.32 -10.20 -0.64
C ALA A 102 1.64 -9.46 0.67
N VAL A 103 0.62 -8.99 1.37
CA VAL A 103 0.74 -8.33 2.69
C VAL A 103 1.29 -9.30 3.72
N GLU A 104 0.83 -10.56 3.77
CA GLU A 104 1.36 -11.58 4.67
C GLU A 104 2.87 -11.74 4.51
N LYS A 105 3.35 -11.87 3.26
CA LYS A 105 4.79 -11.98 2.96
C LYS A 105 5.57 -10.77 3.49
N VAL A 106 5.13 -9.56 3.15
CA VAL A 106 5.84 -8.33 3.52
C VAL A 106 5.83 -8.11 5.03
N VAL A 107 4.69 -8.29 5.68
CA VAL A 107 4.56 -8.14 7.14
C VAL A 107 5.43 -9.15 7.86
N THR A 108 5.45 -10.40 7.40
CA THR A 108 6.32 -11.44 7.97
C THR A 108 7.78 -11.04 7.90
N ALA A 109 8.24 -10.51 6.76
CA ALA A 109 9.62 -10.05 6.60
C ALA A 109 9.94 -8.85 7.53
N VAL A 110 9.00 -7.90 7.67
CA VAL A 110 9.15 -6.75 8.59
C VAL A 110 9.29 -7.23 10.03
N LEU A 111 8.44 -8.16 10.47
CA LEU A 111 8.49 -8.68 11.85
C LEU A 111 9.77 -9.48 12.10
N ASN A 112 10.21 -10.28 11.14
CA ASN A 112 11.48 -11.02 11.23
C ASN A 112 12.70 -10.10 11.31
N ALA A 113 12.62 -8.92 10.70
CA ALA A 113 13.64 -7.87 10.80
C ALA A 113 13.55 -7.05 12.12
N GLY A 114 12.61 -7.38 13.02
CA GLY A 114 12.38 -6.65 14.28
C GLY A 114 11.66 -5.31 14.10
N GLY A 115 11.05 -5.09 12.95
CA GLY A 115 10.30 -3.88 12.61
C GLY A 115 8.81 -3.95 13.01
N CYS A 116 8.08 -2.90 12.66
CA CYS A 116 6.62 -2.84 12.77
C CYS A 116 6.01 -2.34 11.46
N ALA A 117 4.74 -2.67 11.22
CA ALA A 117 4.04 -2.26 10.02
C ALA A 117 2.72 -1.54 10.34
N PHE A 118 2.39 -0.55 9.52
CA PHE A 118 1.07 0.07 9.47
C PHE A 118 0.40 -0.29 8.15
N LEU A 119 -0.76 -0.92 8.23
CA LEU A 119 -1.58 -1.27 7.07
C LEU A 119 -2.78 -0.33 7.00
N THR A 120 -2.97 0.31 5.86
CA THR A 120 -4.09 1.21 5.59
C THR A 120 -4.38 1.28 4.10
N ALA A 121 -5.37 2.08 3.70
CA ALA A 121 -5.61 2.48 2.31
C ALA A 121 -5.64 4.01 2.22
N ASP A 122 -5.35 4.55 1.05
CA ASP A 122 -5.40 6.00 0.77
C ASP A 122 -6.84 6.49 0.49
N HIS A 123 -7.72 5.61 0.05
CA HIS A 123 -9.16 5.84 -0.14
C HIS A 123 -9.91 4.51 -0.24
N GLY A 124 -11.24 4.56 -0.22
CA GLY A 124 -12.11 3.42 -0.50
C GLY A 124 -12.38 3.27 -2.00
N ASN A 125 -12.57 2.04 -2.45
CA ASN A 125 -12.97 1.66 -3.81
C ASN A 125 -13.62 0.26 -3.81
N ALA A 126 -12.82 -0.81 -3.66
CA ALA A 126 -13.26 -2.20 -3.79
C ALA A 126 -14.28 -2.64 -2.71
N GLU A 127 -14.40 -1.93 -1.60
CA GLU A 127 -15.42 -2.23 -0.59
C GLU A 127 -16.86 -1.90 -1.06
N LYS A 128 -16.99 -1.17 -2.17
CA LYS A 128 -18.28 -0.81 -2.77
C LYS A 128 -18.26 -1.04 -4.28
N MET A 129 -18.68 -2.23 -4.70
CA MET A 129 -18.66 -2.65 -6.11
C MET A 129 -20.01 -2.49 -6.83
N LYS A 130 -21.10 -2.15 -6.10
CA LYS A 130 -22.46 -2.04 -6.67
C LYS A 130 -23.20 -0.82 -6.16
N ASN A 131 -23.98 -0.23 -7.03
CA ASN A 131 -24.98 0.77 -6.70
C ASN A 131 -26.23 0.11 -6.09
N PRO A 132 -27.15 0.88 -5.43
CA PRO A 132 -28.41 0.33 -4.90
C PRO A 132 -29.32 -0.31 -5.95
N ASP A 133 -29.20 0.09 -7.21
CA ASP A 133 -29.95 -0.45 -8.35
C ASP A 133 -29.28 -1.72 -8.96
N GLY A 134 -28.16 -2.18 -8.37
CA GLY A 134 -27.43 -3.36 -8.81
C GLY A 134 -26.41 -3.12 -9.94
N THR A 135 -26.33 -1.91 -10.48
CA THR A 135 -25.31 -1.55 -11.49
C THR A 135 -23.91 -1.48 -10.88
N PRO A 136 -22.83 -1.71 -11.66
CA PRO A 136 -21.47 -1.59 -11.17
C PRO A 136 -21.19 -0.19 -10.60
N PHE A 137 -20.48 -0.13 -9.47
CA PHE A 137 -19.92 1.08 -8.92
C PHE A 137 -18.41 1.04 -9.13
N THR A 138 -17.85 2.07 -9.77
CA THR A 138 -16.44 2.08 -10.25
C THR A 138 -15.67 3.31 -9.80
N ALA A 139 -16.19 4.05 -8.84
CA ALA A 139 -15.57 5.29 -8.34
C ALA A 139 -14.97 5.08 -6.94
N HIS A 140 -14.11 6.01 -6.52
CA HIS A 140 -13.66 6.07 -5.14
C HIS A 140 -14.81 6.37 -4.20
N THR A 141 -14.71 5.90 -2.96
CA THR A 141 -15.65 6.22 -1.88
C THR A 141 -14.99 7.10 -0.82
N THR A 142 -15.80 7.75 -0.02
CA THR A 142 -15.39 8.47 1.19
C THR A 142 -15.57 7.63 2.45
N ASN A 143 -15.76 6.32 2.30
CA ASN A 143 -15.87 5.41 3.43
C ASN A 143 -14.57 5.42 4.25
N PRO A 144 -14.66 5.24 5.57
CA PRO A 144 -13.47 5.06 6.40
C PRO A 144 -12.63 3.88 5.92
N VAL A 145 -11.32 4.08 5.83
CA VAL A 145 -10.37 3.03 5.50
C VAL A 145 -9.85 2.36 6.76
N PRO A 146 -9.46 1.07 6.70
CA PRO A 146 -8.87 0.39 7.86
C PRO A 146 -7.51 1.01 8.23
N PHE A 147 -7.16 0.94 9.52
CA PHE A 147 -5.81 1.21 10.00
C PHE A 147 -5.42 0.15 11.01
N VAL A 148 -4.38 -0.62 10.70
CA VAL A 148 -3.90 -1.72 11.54
C VAL A 148 -2.42 -1.50 11.88
N ALA A 149 -2.08 -1.54 13.16
CA ALA A 149 -0.70 -1.50 13.66
C ALA A 149 -0.24 -2.92 14.01
N ILE A 150 0.87 -3.37 13.41
CA ILE A 150 1.36 -4.74 13.51
C ILE A 150 2.79 -4.71 14.03
N GLY A 151 3.09 -5.49 15.08
CA GLY A 151 4.43 -5.54 15.68
C GLY A 151 4.81 -4.30 16.50
N CYS A 152 3.85 -3.44 16.84
CA CYS A 152 4.10 -2.20 17.58
C CYS A 152 4.02 -2.33 19.11
N GLY A 153 3.96 -3.56 19.65
CA GLY A 153 3.71 -3.79 21.08
C GLY A 153 2.29 -3.39 21.51
N ASP A 154 2.12 -3.08 22.80
CA ASP A 154 0.84 -2.67 23.35
C ASP A 154 0.52 -1.20 23.04
N VAL A 155 0.10 -0.92 21.79
CA VAL A 155 -0.32 0.41 21.38
C VAL A 155 -1.84 0.54 21.39
N LYS A 156 -2.36 1.62 21.98
CA LYS A 156 -3.77 1.97 21.90
C LYS A 156 -3.98 2.97 20.76
N LEU A 157 -4.71 2.56 19.75
CA LEU A 157 -5.06 3.45 18.63
C LEU A 157 -6.14 4.44 19.08
N ARG A 158 -6.00 5.69 18.62
CA ARG A 158 -6.99 6.75 18.82
C ARG A 158 -8.13 6.60 17.82
N GLU A 159 -9.35 6.75 18.27
CA GLU A 159 -10.53 6.88 17.39
C GLU A 159 -10.53 8.23 16.65
N GLY A 160 -11.20 8.29 15.51
CA GLY A 160 -11.37 9.51 14.71
C GLY A 160 -10.08 10.05 14.09
N GLY A 161 -9.09 9.19 13.84
CA GLY A 161 -7.87 9.53 13.12
C GLY A 161 -8.13 9.75 11.62
N CYS A 162 -7.19 10.40 10.93
CA CYS A 162 -7.17 10.55 9.47
C CYS A 162 -5.79 10.22 8.90
N LEU A 163 -5.69 10.10 7.58
CA LEU A 163 -4.42 9.74 6.91
C LEU A 163 -3.26 10.69 7.24
N ALA A 164 -3.54 11.97 7.47
CA ALA A 164 -2.54 12.97 7.87
C ALA A 164 -1.91 12.69 9.25
N ASP A 165 -2.53 11.86 10.08
CA ASP A 165 -2.00 11.50 11.40
C ASP A 165 -0.93 10.39 11.34
N ILE A 166 -0.79 9.68 10.21
CA ILE A 166 0.09 8.50 10.10
C ILE A 166 1.57 8.91 10.15
N ALA A 167 2.00 9.84 9.30
CA ALA A 167 3.41 10.24 9.22
C ALA A 167 3.95 10.83 10.54
N PRO A 168 3.23 11.71 11.28
CA PRO A 168 3.66 12.15 12.60
C PRO A 168 3.81 11.03 13.64
N LYS A 169 3.06 9.93 13.49
CA LYS A 169 3.15 8.77 14.40
C LYS A 169 4.40 7.95 14.19
N ILE A 170 4.81 7.76 12.93
CA ILE A 170 6.05 7.04 12.58
C ILE A 170 7.25 7.69 13.26
N GLY A 171 7.32 9.03 13.29
CA GLY A 171 8.41 9.77 13.92
C GLY A 171 8.38 9.78 15.46
N ARG A 172 7.26 9.41 16.09
CA ARG A 172 7.09 9.41 17.56
C ARG A 172 7.15 8.02 18.20
N ALA A 173 7.17 6.96 17.41
CA ALA A 173 7.19 5.59 17.92
C ALA A 173 8.52 5.20 18.61
N HIS A 174 9.51 6.08 18.57
CA HIS A 174 10.85 5.86 19.13
C HIS A 174 11.29 6.95 20.13
N VAL A 175 10.34 7.67 20.75
CA VAL A 175 10.64 8.65 21.81
C VAL A 175 10.00 8.23 23.10
#